data_9d4eb98d673f3fc21da9d0f925584815
#
_entry.id   9d4eb98d673f3fc21da9d0f925584815
#
_cell.length_a   1.000
_cell.length_b   1.000
_cell.length_c   1.000
_cell.angle_alpha   90.00
_cell.angle_beta   90.00
_cell.angle_gamma   90.00
#
_symmetry.space_group_name_H-M   'P 1'
#
loop_
_entity.id
_entity.type
_entity.pdbx_description
1 polymer ?
#
loop_
_entity_poly.entity_id
_entity_poly.type
_entity_poly.pdbx_seq_one_letter_code
_entity_poly.pdbx_strand_id
1 'polypeptide(L)'
;MLVQDNLTDKQSDYAIFLPAISSFYATYIGAERYPDKVKSIIGDRLPKGIPNMEAMNWLNKQEALFPYKWSLYSAGHANMDLTVHVPKEDMVRGRSADTLMVADSGGFQIAKGVWPGAWADTKDKAAQKKREAVIKWQSGIANYGMTLDIPTWTYLDPKASEACGIKSYQDAVDATLFNNEFFMEARGKDLKILNVLQGSNHTEADSWYDTMKKFCSDKYDKPFDGWGMGGQNMCDLHLILRRLVTLIHEGLLEKGQHDWMHFLGTSKLEWALLLTDIQRSVR
;
A
#
# COMPACT_ATOMS: atom_id res chain seq x y z
N MET A 1 16.82 2.55 -12.30
CA MET A 1 16.94 4.01 -12.40
C MET A 1 15.59 4.56 -11.99
N LEU A 2 15.49 5.07 -10.80
CA LEU A 2 14.23 5.58 -10.25
C LEU A 2 13.77 6.76 -11.09
N VAL A 3 12.47 6.87 -11.26
CA VAL A 3 11.72 7.91 -11.97
C VAL A 3 12.03 9.35 -11.49
N GLN A 4 13.23 9.62 -11.04
CA GLN A 4 13.56 10.88 -10.37
C GLN A 4 13.62 12.11 -11.29
N ASP A 5 13.89 11.95 -12.57
CA ASP A 5 14.38 13.11 -13.31
C ASP A 5 13.33 13.97 -14.04
N ASN A 6 12.07 13.56 -14.15
CA ASN A 6 11.04 14.36 -14.83
C ASN A 6 9.73 14.57 -14.05
N LEU A 7 9.68 14.07 -12.84
CA LEU A 7 8.51 14.23 -11.95
C LEU A 7 8.68 15.41 -11.00
N THR A 8 9.86 15.93 -10.91
CA THR A 8 10.42 16.64 -9.79
C THR A 8 9.75 17.96 -9.50
N ASP A 9 9.53 18.80 -10.47
CA ASP A 9 9.11 20.17 -10.15
C ASP A 9 7.58 20.29 -10.00
N LYS A 10 6.80 19.61 -10.84
CA LYS A 10 5.34 19.72 -10.80
C LYS A 10 4.67 18.75 -9.84
N GLN A 11 5.21 17.56 -9.63
CA GLN A 11 4.58 16.58 -8.72
C GLN A 11 4.82 16.89 -7.25
N SER A 12 5.91 17.54 -6.93
CA SER A 12 6.10 18.04 -5.59
C SER A 12 5.11 19.16 -5.21
N ASP A 13 4.37 19.71 -6.20
CA ASP A 13 3.35 20.74 -5.98
C ASP A 13 1.94 20.19 -5.79
N TYR A 14 1.72 18.91 -6.04
CA TYR A 14 0.39 18.30 -6.02
C TYR A 14 0.38 16.97 -5.29
N ALA A 15 -0.71 16.70 -4.56
CA ALA A 15 -0.98 15.35 -4.08
C ALA A 15 -1.17 14.41 -5.28
N ILE A 16 -0.54 13.24 -5.21
CA ILE A 16 -0.57 12.25 -6.27
C ILE A 16 -1.67 11.24 -5.98
N PHE A 17 -2.58 11.06 -6.94
CA PHE A 17 -3.55 9.99 -6.87
C PHE A 17 -2.93 8.66 -7.31
N LEU A 18 -3.12 7.61 -6.52
CA LEU A 18 -2.69 6.25 -6.83
C LEU A 18 -3.92 5.40 -7.21
N PRO A 19 -4.22 5.23 -8.49
CA PRO A 19 -5.32 4.34 -8.89
C PRO A 19 -5.04 2.93 -8.38
N ALA A 20 -6.02 2.34 -7.68
CA ALA A 20 -5.91 0.98 -7.20
C ALA A 20 -6.25 -0.02 -8.32
N ILE A 21 -5.34 -0.94 -8.58
CA ILE A 21 -5.55 -2.06 -9.49
C ILE A 21 -6.46 -3.07 -8.80
N SER A 22 -7.69 -3.23 -9.30
CA SER A 22 -8.56 -4.31 -8.84
C SER A 22 -8.16 -5.64 -9.46
N SER A 23 -8.47 -6.74 -8.77
CA SER A 23 -8.23 -8.09 -9.31
C SER A 23 -8.98 -8.33 -10.62
N PHE A 24 -10.18 -7.78 -10.76
CA PHE A 24 -10.96 -7.81 -11.99
C PHE A 24 -10.21 -7.12 -13.14
N TYR A 25 -9.77 -5.88 -12.93
CA TYR A 25 -9.07 -5.10 -13.94
C TYR A 25 -7.76 -5.77 -14.38
N ALA A 26 -6.95 -6.20 -13.41
CA ALA A 26 -5.70 -6.91 -13.67
C ALA A 26 -5.92 -8.24 -14.43
N THR A 27 -7.01 -8.95 -14.13
CA THR A 27 -7.34 -10.20 -14.81
C THR A 27 -7.59 -9.99 -16.30
N TYR A 28 -8.37 -8.99 -16.67
CA TYR A 28 -8.69 -8.75 -18.08
C TYR A 28 -7.52 -8.21 -18.88
N ILE A 29 -6.79 -7.24 -18.33
CA ILE A 29 -5.62 -6.66 -19.01
C ILE A 29 -4.50 -7.70 -19.14
N GLY A 30 -4.18 -8.44 -18.08
CA GLY A 30 -3.16 -9.47 -18.14
C GLY A 30 -3.52 -10.61 -19.09
N ALA A 31 -4.79 -10.98 -19.17
CA ALA A 31 -5.28 -12.04 -20.05
C ALA A 31 -5.12 -11.70 -21.54
N GLU A 32 -5.23 -10.44 -21.93
CA GLU A 32 -5.03 -10.01 -23.33
C GLU A 32 -3.64 -10.33 -23.87
N ARG A 33 -2.64 -10.41 -23.01
CA ARG A 33 -1.27 -10.80 -23.38
C ARG A 33 -1.13 -12.28 -23.74
N TYR A 34 -2.17 -13.09 -23.40
CA TYR A 34 -2.20 -14.54 -23.63
C TYR A 34 -3.53 -14.95 -24.29
N PRO A 35 -3.81 -14.50 -25.53
CA PRO A 35 -5.11 -14.68 -26.18
C PRO A 35 -5.54 -16.12 -26.33
N ASP A 36 -4.58 -17.08 -26.41
CA ASP A 36 -4.88 -18.50 -26.52
C ASP A 36 -5.51 -19.10 -25.26
N LYS A 37 -5.34 -18.46 -24.09
CA LYS A 37 -5.90 -18.92 -22.81
C LYS A 37 -7.22 -18.27 -22.45
N VAL A 38 -7.51 -17.11 -23.02
CA VAL A 38 -8.75 -16.35 -22.77
C VAL A 38 -9.30 -15.94 -24.12
N LYS A 39 -10.07 -16.80 -24.74
CA LYS A 39 -10.93 -16.38 -25.87
C LYS A 39 -11.74 -15.19 -25.40
N SER A 40 -11.53 -14.06 -26.02
CA SER A 40 -12.02 -12.74 -25.71
C SER A 40 -13.40 -12.73 -25.03
N ILE A 41 -13.41 -12.63 -23.72
CA ILE A 41 -14.64 -12.36 -22.96
C ILE A 41 -15.13 -10.95 -23.33
N ILE A 42 -14.29 -10.15 -23.97
CA ILE A 42 -14.52 -8.70 -24.18
C ILE A 42 -14.48 -8.30 -25.67
N GLY A 43 -13.93 -9.12 -26.57
CA GLY A 43 -13.69 -8.73 -27.99
C GLY A 43 -14.73 -7.84 -28.64
N ASP A 44 -15.99 -8.30 -28.66
CA ASP A 44 -17.09 -7.54 -29.28
C ASP A 44 -17.70 -6.45 -28.37
N ARG A 45 -17.21 -6.31 -27.13
CA ARG A 45 -17.74 -5.37 -26.13
C ARG A 45 -16.87 -4.15 -25.92
N LEU A 46 -15.71 -4.08 -26.55
CA LEU A 46 -14.87 -2.90 -26.47
C LEU A 46 -15.56 -1.70 -27.16
N PRO A 47 -15.53 -0.52 -26.53
CA PRO A 47 -16.02 0.69 -27.20
C PRO A 47 -15.31 0.91 -28.53
N LYS A 48 -16.06 1.49 -29.50
CA LYS A 48 -15.51 1.82 -30.81
C LYS A 48 -14.27 2.73 -30.65
N GLY A 49 -13.16 2.32 -31.23
CA GLY A 49 -11.89 3.06 -31.15
C GLY A 49 -10.92 2.59 -30.07
N ILE A 50 -11.32 1.63 -29.22
CA ILE A 50 -10.39 0.93 -28.32
C ILE A 50 -9.97 -0.37 -28.98
N PRO A 51 -8.68 -0.53 -29.37
CA PRO A 51 -8.26 -1.68 -30.18
C PRO A 51 -8.23 -3.00 -29.38
N ASN A 52 -7.90 -2.93 -28.10
CA ASN A 52 -7.80 -4.09 -27.20
C ASN A 52 -7.79 -3.63 -25.74
N MET A 53 -7.80 -4.56 -24.80
CA MET A 53 -7.76 -4.24 -23.36
C MET A 53 -6.41 -3.68 -22.88
N GLU A 54 -5.31 -3.97 -23.56
CA GLU A 54 -4.00 -3.41 -23.20
C GLU A 54 -3.98 -1.88 -23.38
N ALA A 55 -4.77 -1.34 -24.29
CA ALA A 55 -4.97 0.12 -24.44
C ALA A 55 -5.52 0.79 -23.14
N MET A 56 -6.12 0.02 -22.25
CA MET A 56 -6.57 0.47 -20.92
C MET A 56 -5.51 0.30 -19.83
N ASN A 57 -4.37 -0.31 -20.13
CA ASN A 57 -3.27 -0.50 -19.19
C ASN A 57 -2.47 0.79 -19.03
N TRP A 58 -2.87 1.65 -18.12
CA TRP A 58 -2.17 2.93 -17.90
C TRP A 58 -0.70 2.80 -17.49
N LEU A 59 -0.26 1.61 -17.04
CA LEU A 59 1.13 1.33 -16.70
C LEU A 59 2.00 0.94 -17.89
N ASN A 60 1.38 0.69 -19.07
CA ASN A 60 2.08 0.42 -20.31
C ASN A 60 2.10 1.70 -21.17
N LYS A 61 3.16 2.48 -21.05
CA LYS A 61 3.31 3.78 -21.73
C LYS A 61 3.23 3.71 -23.25
N GLN A 62 3.52 2.55 -23.83
CA GLN A 62 3.58 2.37 -25.28
C GLN A 62 2.20 2.11 -25.90
N GLU A 63 1.32 1.43 -25.18
CA GLU A 63 0.03 0.99 -25.68
C GLU A 63 -1.16 1.71 -25.06
N ALA A 64 -0.96 2.30 -23.86
CA ALA A 64 -2.04 2.96 -23.12
C ALA A 64 -2.59 4.18 -23.86
N LEU A 65 -3.91 4.29 -23.94
CA LEU A 65 -4.59 5.52 -24.38
C LEU A 65 -4.32 6.70 -23.45
N PHE A 66 -4.22 6.43 -22.15
CA PHE A 66 -3.93 7.40 -21.10
C PHE A 66 -2.84 6.85 -20.18
N PRO A 67 -1.56 7.00 -20.54
CA PRO A 67 -0.48 6.54 -19.68
C PRO A 67 -0.44 7.34 -18.39
N TYR A 68 -0.32 6.62 -17.28
CA TYR A 68 -0.19 7.20 -15.96
C TYR A 68 0.87 6.43 -15.16
N LYS A 69 1.79 7.16 -14.53
CA LYS A 69 2.98 6.54 -13.94
C LYS A 69 2.76 5.88 -12.59
N TRP A 70 1.66 6.18 -11.91
CA TRP A 70 1.43 5.85 -10.52
C TRP A 70 0.35 4.80 -10.38
N SER A 71 0.54 3.89 -9.44
CA SER A 71 -0.48 2.90 -9.16
C SER A 71 -0.33 2.31 -7.76
N LEU A 72 -1.41 1.77 -7.24
CA LEU A 72 -1.46 0.97 -6.03
C LEU A 72 -1.97 -0.43 -6.36
N TYR A 73 -1.36 -1.45 -5.79
CA TYR A 73 -1.85 -2.81 -5.88
C TYR A 73 -1.82 -3.49 -4.51
N SER A 74 -2.93 -4.10 -4.11
CA SER A 74 -3.04 -4.73 -2.80
C SER A 74 -2.72 -6.21 -2.86
N ALA A 75 -1.94 -6.70 -1.90
CA ALA A 75 -1.69 -8.12 -1.67
C ALA A 75 -2.99 -8.94 -1.51
N GLY A 76 -4.06 -8.27 -1.04
CA GLY A 76 -5.38 -8.88 -0.94
C GLY A 76 -6.03 -9.25 -2.27
N HIS A 77 -5.59 -8.67 -3.36
CA HIS A 77 -6.07 -8.93 -4.72
C HIS A 77 -5.05 -9.65 -5.61
N ALA A 78 -3.80 -9.67 -5.19
CA ALA A 78 -2.68 -10.21 -5.93
C ALA A 78 -2.58 -11.74 -5.84
N ASN A 79 -1.84 -12.32 -6.80
CA ASN A 79 -1.21 -13.61 -6.60
C ASN A 79 0.19 -13.39 -6.06
N MET A 80 0.42 -13.77 -4.82
CA MET A 80 1.71 -13.58 -4.15
C MET A 80 2.74 -14.69 -4.44
N ASP A 81 2.35 -15.73 -5.17
CA ASP A 81 3.30 -16.74 -5.63
C ASP A 81 4.02 -16.27 -6.89
N LEU A 82 5.21 -15.72 -6.71
CA LEU A 82 6.04 -15.20 -7.80
C LEU A 82 6.71 -16.32 -8.64
N THR A 83 6.61 -17.58 -8.22
CA THR A 83 7.16 -18.72 -8.97
C THR A 83 6.20 -19.20 -10.05
N VAL A 84 4.92 -18.86 -9.92
CA VAL A 84 3.86 -19.23 -10.86
C VAL A 84 3.48 -18.03 -11.71
N HIS A 85 3.52 -18.20 -13.03
CA HIS A 85 3.00 -17.20 -13.95
C HIS A 85 1.47 -17.18 -13.91
N VAL A 86 0.92 -16.03 -13.60
CA VAL A 86 -0.54 -15.79 -13.58
C VAL A 86 -0.85 -14.56 -14.41
N PRO A 87 -1.67 -14.66 -15.47
CA PRO A 87 -1.93 -13.54 -16.39
C PRO A 87 -2.36 -12.24 -15.71
N LYS A 88 -3.16 -12.30 -14.64
CA LYS A 88 -3.60 -11.11 -13.89
C LYS A 88 -2.46 -10.31 -13.24
N GLU A 89 -1.27 -10.88 -13.11
CA GLU A 89 -0.09 -10.19 -12.57
C GLU A 89 0.72 -9.49 -13.67
N ASP A 90 0.44 -9.75 -14.94
CA ASP A 90 1.23 -9.21 -16.05
C ASP A 90 1.13 -7.69 -16.17
N MET A 91 -0.03 -7.11 -15.85
CA MET A 91 -0.18 -5.67 -15.79
C MET A 91 0.85 -5.02 -14.86
N VAL A 92 1.14 -5.67 -13.75
CA VAL A 92 2.06 -5.17 -12.73
C VAL A 92 3.52 -5.53 -13.06
N ARG A 93 3.77 -6.78 -13.44
CA ARG A 93 5.13 -7.26 -13.78
C ARG A 93 5.66 -6.68 -15.08
N GLY A 94 4.78 -6.49 -16.07
CA GLY A 94 5.12 -5.95 -17.39
C GLY A 94 4.95 -4.44 -17.52
N ARG A 95 4.81 -3.71 -16.41
CA ARG A 95 4.67 -2.25 -16.43
C ARG A 95 5.94 -1.57 -16.95
N SER A 96 5.78 -0.39 -17.52
CA SER A 96 6.92 0.40 -17.98
C SER A 96 7.88 0.75 -16.84
N ALA A 97 9.17 0.77 -17.11
CA ALA A 97 10.22 0.94 -16.09
C ALA A 97 10.14 2.30 -15.36
N ASP A 98 9.54 3.30 -15.99
CA ASP A 98 9.35 4.63 -15.45
C ASP A 98 8.06 4.80 -14.62
N THR A 99 7.38 3.70 -14.28
CA THR A 99 6.19 3.70 -13.42
C THR A 99 6.55 3.47 -11.96
N LEU A 100 5.72 3.97 -11.06
CA LEU A 100 5.87 3.76 -9.62
C LEU A 100 4.68 2.97 -9.08
N MET A 101 5.00 1.89 -8.39
CA MET A 101 4.03 1.00 -7.75
C MET A 101 4.14 1.07 -6.24
N VAL A 102 3.01 1.36 -5.60
CA VAL A 102 2.83 1.20 -4.16
C VAL A 102 2.08 -0.10 -3.90
N ALA A 103 2.62 -0.96 -3.06
CA ALA A 103 1.99 -2.23 -2.69
C ALA A 103 1.37 -2.15 -1.30
N ASP A 104 0.04 -2.21 -1.23
CA ASP A 104 -0.69 -2.36 0.02
C ASP A 104 -0.49 -3.78 0.58
N SER A 105 -0.35 -3.90 1.89
CA SER A 105 -0.02 -5.15 2.58
C SER A 105 -1.18 -6.13 2.72
N GLY A 106 -2.41 -5.64 2.64
CA GLY A 106 -3.62 -6.46 2.81
C GLY A 106 -4.05 -6.67 4.28
N GLY A 107 -3.72 -5.78 5.20
CA GLY A 107 -4.20 -5.82 6.58
C GLY A 107 -5.74 -5.93 6.70
N PHE A 108 -6.46 -5.32 5.78
CA PHE A 108 -7.92 -5.44 5.70
C PHE A 108 -8.40 -6.89 5.47
N GLN A 109 -7.66 -7.72 4.75
CA GLN A 109 -7.99 -9.14 4.53
C GLN A 109 -7.83 -9.96 5.80
N ILE A 110 -6.91 -9.59 6.67
CA ILE A 110 -6.78 -10.16 8.02
C ILE A 110 -8.05 -9.85 8.81
N ALA A 111 -8.40 -8.58 8.88
CA ALA A 111 -9.56 -8.09 9.60
C ALA A 111 -10.89 -8.69 9.10
N LYS A 112 -10.99 -9.03 7.83
CA LYS A 112 -12.17 -9.70 7.23
C LYS A 112 -12.12 -11.23 7.33
N GLY A 113 -11.13 -11.82 7.95
CA GLY A 113 -10.97 -13.27 8.06
C GLY A 113 -10.69 -13.98 6.73
N VAL A 114 -10.36 -13.22 5.67
CA VAL A 114 -9.99 -13.79 4.36
C VAL A 114 -8.65 -14.50 4.44
N TRP A 115 -7.76 -13.99 5.27
CA TRP A 115 -6.49 -14.61 5.58
C TRP A 115 -6.53 -15.25 6.95
N PRO A 116 -6.64 -16.58 7.02
CA PRO A 116 -6.71 -17.28 8.28
C PRO A 116 -5.40 -17.19 9.07
N GLY A 117 -5.51 -17.25 10.37
CA GLY A 117 -4.39 -17.28 11.30
C GLY A 117 -4.71 -16.59 12.63
N ALA A 118 -4.08 -17.02 13.69
CA ALA A 118 -4.10 -16.34 14.98
C ALA A 118 -3.01 -15.25 14.98
N TRP A 119 -3.36 -14.06 14.49
CA TRP A 119 -2.38 -12.99 14.24
C TRP A 119 -1.75 -12.42 15.53
N ALA A 120 -2.39 -12.57 16.67
CA ALA A 120 -1.81 -12.27 17.97
C ALA A 120 -0.76 -13.31 18.42
N ASP A 121 -0.78 -14.51 17.84
CA ASP A 121 0.23 -15.52 18.12
C ASP A 121 1.37 -15.43 17.10
N THR A 122 2.55 -14.99 17.56
CA THR A 122 3.74 -14.86 16.71
C THR A 122 4.24 -16.18 16.13
N LYS A 123 3.81 -17.31 16.70
CA LYS A 123 4.18 -18.68 16.29
C LYS A 123 3.16 -19.31 15.32
N ASP A 124 2.03 -18.65 15.07
CA ASP A 124 1.03 -19.17 14.15
C ASP A 124 1.59 -19.32 12.72
N LYS A 125 1.57 -20.57 12.24
CA LYS A 125 2.20 -20.92 10.95
C LYS A 125 1.48 -20.32 9.74
N ALA A 126 0.15 -20.12 9.82
CA ALA A 126 -0.60 -19.54 8.72
C ALA A 126 -0.30 -18.04 8.59
N ALA A 127 -0.28 -17.33 9.72
CA ALA A 127 0.11 -15.92 9.77
C ALA A 127 1.57 -15.74 9.32
N GLN A 128 2.49 -16.58 9.79
CA GLN A 128 3.90 -16.54 9.39
C GLN A 128 4.07 -16.70 7.87
N LYS A 129 3.48 -17.75 7.31
CA LYS A 129 3.51 -17.99 5.84
C LYS A 129 2.97 -16.79 5.06
N LYS A 130 1.97 -16.12 5.60
CA LYS A 130 1.36 -14.97 4.94
C LYS A 130 2.27 -13.74 5.01
N ARG A 131 2.92 -13.46 6.17
CA ARG A 131 3.94 -12.40 6.31
C ARG A 131 5.06 -12.56 5.28
N GLU A 132 5.60 -13.77 5.18
CA GLU A 132 6.65 -14.10 4.22
C GLU A 132 6.20 -13.89 2.77
N ALA A 133 5.00 -14.32 2.43
CA ALA A 133 4.46 -14.15 1.08
C ALA A 133 4.26 -12.67 0.73
N VAL A 134 3.73 -11.86 1.66
CA VAL A 134 3.49 -10.43 1.43
C VAL A 134 4.80 -9.69 1.19
N ILE A 135 5.78 -9.81 2.08
CA ILE A 135 7.03 -9.06 1.93
C ILE A 135 7.84 -9.49 0.71
N LYS A 136 7.84 -10.79 0.40
CA LYS A 136 8.47 -11.31 -0.81
C LYS A 136 7.81 -10.76 -2.07
N TRP A 137 6.47 -10.74 -2.10
CA TRP A 137 5.72 -10.19 -3.21
C TRP A 137 5.95 -8.68 -3.36
N GLN A 138 5.85 -7.91 -2.30
CA GLN A 138 6.16 -6.47 -2.34
C GLN A 138 7.57 -6.21 -2.87
N SER A 139 8.56 -6.95 -2.38
CA SER A 139 9.95 -6.84 -2.83
C SER A 139 10.15 -7.18 -4.31
N GLY A 140 9.28 -8.01 -4.87
CA GLY A 140 9.35 -8.42 -6.27
C GLY A 140 8.66 -7.48 -7.25
N ILE A 141 7.71 -6.65 -6.80
CA ILE A 141 6.86 -5.87 -7.72
C ILE A 141 6.79 -4.36 -7.42
N ALA A 142 7.10 -3.92 -6.21
CA ALA A 142 6.82 -2.56 -5.77
C ALA A 142 8.07 -1.71 -5.60
N ASN A 143 7.87 -0.39 -5.69
CA ASN A 143 8.85 0.62 -5.29
C ASN A 143 8.68 0.95 -3.79
N TYR A 144 7.40 1.05 -3.35
CA TYR A 144 7.04 1.24 -1.95
C TYR A 144 6.08 0.14 -1.52
N GLY A 145 6.34 -0.49 -0.38
CA GLY A 145 5.43 -1.41 0.30
C GLY A 145 4.88 -0.77 1.58
N MET A 146 3.67 -1.15 1.98
CA MET A 146 3.14 -0.80 3.29
C MET A 146 3.45 -1.91 4.30
N THR A 147 3.68 -1.54 5.54
CA THR A 147 3.78 -2.53 6.62
C THR A 147 2.48 -3.33 6.74
N LEU A 148 2.59 -4.57 7.23
CA LEU A 148 1.42 -5.42 7.45
C LEU A 148 0.81 -5.09 8.82
N ASP A 149 0.10 -3.98 8.86
CA ASP A 149 -0.59 -3.51 10.05
C ASP A 149 -1.89 -4.29 10.33
N ILE A 150 -2.26 -4.37 11.58
CA ILE A 150 -3.54 -4.90 12.01
C ILE A 150 -4.49 -3.73 12.28
N PRO A 151 -5.56 -3.54 11.49
CA PRO A 151 -6.51 -2.44 11.71
C PRO A 151 -7.11 -2.49 13.11
N THR A 152 -7.08 -1.39 13.84
CA THR A 152 -7.53 -1.35 15.25
C THR A 152 -9.01 -1.64 15.44
N TRP A 153 -9.84 -1.42 14.42
CA TRP A 153 -11.27 -1.78 14.50
C TRP A 153 -11.53 -3.30 14.61
N THR A 154 -10.51 -4.16 14.36
CA THR A 154 -10.66 -5.62 14.45
C THR A 154 -11.13 -6.09 15.80
N TYR A 155 -10.61 -5.52 16.89
CA TYR A 155 -11.03 -5.91 18.23
C TYR A 155 -12.41 -5.38 18.61
N LEU A 156 -12.92 -4.37 17.89
CA LEU A 156 -14.25 -3.79 18.10
C LEU A 156 -15.37 -4.56 17.39
N ASP A 157 -15.02 -5.33 16.35
CA ASP A 157 -15.94 -6.18 15.61
C ASP A 157 -15.77 -7.64 16.07
N PRO A 158 -16.77 -8.26 16.75
CA PRO A 158 -16.64 -9.62 17.28
C PRO A 158 -16.28 -10.67 16.21
N LYS A 159 -16.79 -10.52 14.98
CA LYS A 159 -16.50 -11.45 13.88
C LYS A 159 -15.07 -11.31 13.39
N ALA A 160 -14.59 -10.08 13.27
CA ALA A 160 -13.20 -9.81 12.90
C ALA A 160 -12.25 -10.30 13.99
N SER A 161 -12.55 -10.02 15.26
CA SER A 161 -11.78 -10.47 16.42
C SER A 161 -11.65 -12.00 16.48
N GLU A 162 -12.76 -12.72 16.29
CA GLU A 162 -12.75 -14.18 16.25
C GLU A 162 -11.93 -14.71 15.07
N ALA A 163 -12.08 -14.12 13.89
CA ALA A 163 -11.43 -14.58 12.66
C ALA A 163 -9.90 -14.40 12.67
N CYS A 164 -9.38 -13.36 13.30
CA CYS A 164 -7.94 -13.05 13.31
C CYS A 164 -7.25 -13.23 14.67
N GLY A 165 -7.99 -13.52 15.74
CA GLY A 165 -7.46 -13.72 17.09
C GLY A 165 -7.05 -12.44 17.80
N ILE A 166 -7.45 -11.26 17.32
CA ILE A 166 -7.15 -9.95 17.92
C ILE A 166 -8.30 -9.55 18.84
N LYS A 167 -8.07 -9.51 20.14
CA LYS A 167 -9.12 -9.32 21.17
C LYS A 167 -9.07 -7.95 21.84
N SER A 168 -7.96 -7.22 21.66
CA SER A 168 -7.74 -5.92 22.29
C SER A 168 -6.95 -5.00 21.36
N TYR A 169 -6.95 -3.71 21.69
CA TYR A 169 -6.07 -2.74 21.06
C TYR A 169 -4.59 -3.18 21.18
N GLN A 170 -4.19 -3.66 22.37
CA GLN A 170 -2.82 -4.08 22.59
C GLN A 170 -2.43 -5.27 21.71
N ASP A 171 -3.32 -6.25 21.50
CA ASP A 171 -3.05 -7.35 20.57
C ASP A 171 -2.79 -6.85 19.15
N ALA A 172 -3.53 -5.83 18.68
CA ALA A 172 -3.32 -5.23 17.36
C ALA A 172 -1.96 -4.51 17.27
N VAL A 173 -1.58 -3.80 18.35
CA VAL A 173 -0.27 -3.14 18.47
C VAL A 173 0.85 -4.17 18.44
N ASP A 174 0.78 -5.20 19.29
CA ASP A 174 1.84 -6.21 19.44
C ASP A 174 2.02 -7.03 18.15
N ALA A 175 0.91 -7.42 17.51
CA ALA A 175 0.94 -8.11 16.25
C ALA A 175 1.57 -7.25 15.14
N THR A 176 1.26 -5.95 15.11
CA THR A 176 1.85 -5.02 14.14
C THR A 176 3.33 -4.75 14.42
N LEU A 177 3.72 -4.64 15.69
CA LEU A 177 5.13 -4.53 16.08
C LEU A 177 5.94 -5.72 15.55
N PHE A 178 5.45 -6.92 15.77
CA PHE A 178 6.09 -8.14 15.28
C PHE A 178 6.16 -8.15 13.74
N ASN A 179 5.09 -7.75 13.06
CA ASN A 179 5.08 -7.66 11.61
C ASN A 179 6.10 -6.63 11.09
N ASN A 180 6.20 -5.48 11.76
CA ASN A 180 7.14 -4.42 11.37
C ASN A 180 8.61 -4.86 11.55
N GLU A 181 8.94 -5.52 12.66
CA GLU A 181 10.27 -6.10 12.88
C GLU A 181 10.61 -7.12 11.80
N PHE A 182 9.67 -8.02 11.50
CA PHE A 182 9.84 -9.01 10.44
C PHE A 182 10.02 -8.36 9.06
N PHE A 183 9.22 -7.34 8.72
CA PHE A 183 9.31 -6.62 7.44
C PHE A 183 10.63 -5.86 7.30
N MET A 184 11.12 -5.26 8.37
CA MET A 184 12.40 -4.56 8.40
C MET A 184 13.57 -5.49 8.05
N GLU A 185 13.57 -6.70 8.59
CA GLU A 185 14.59 -7.70 8.34
C GLU A 185 14.48 -8.38 6.97
N ALA A 186 13.25 -8.70 6.54
CA ALA A 186 12.99 -9.53 5.37
C ALA A 186 12.83 -8.76 4.06
N ARG A 187 12.70 -7.43 4.08
CA ARG A 187 12.48 -6.62 2.87
C ARG A 187 13.64 -6.73 1.87
N GLY A 188 13.29 -6.72 0.59
CA GLY A 188 14.26 -6.62 -0.49
C GLY A 188 15.05 -5.31 -0.45
N LYS A 189 16.26 -5.32 -1.00
CA LYS A 189 17.21 -4.19 -0.95
C LYS A 189 16.63 -2.88 -1.50
N ASP A 190 15.83 -2.97 -2.57
CA ASP A 190 15.32 -1.80 -3.30
C ASP A 190 13.89 -1.42 -2.90
N LEU A 191 13.26 -2.19 -1.99
CA LEU A 191 11.92 -1.90 -1.51
C LEU A 191 11.97 -0.86 -0.39
N LYS A 192 11.30 0.24 -0.59
CA LYS A 192 11.00 1.23 0.44
C LYS A 192 9.73 0.83 1.20
N ILE A 193 9.70 1.04 2.52
CA ILE A 193 8.56 0.67 3.36
C ILE A 193 7.91 1.91 3.99
N LEU A 194 6.59 1.97 3.90
CA LEU A 194 5.75 2.97 4.57
C LEU A 194 5.24 2.39 5.90
N ASN A 195 5.50 3.08 6.98
CA ASN A 195 5.04 2.75 8.32
C ASN A 195 3.56 3.12 8.47
N VAL A 196 2.68 2.16 8.60
CA VAL A 196 1.24 2.41 8.65
C VAL A 196 0.80 2.79 10.06
N LEU A 197 0.16 3.94 10.17
CA LEU A 197 -0.42 4.46 11.41
C LEU A 197 -1.91 4.11 11.46
N GLN A 198 -2.35 3.57 12.58
CA GLN A 198 -3.72 3.16 12.86
C GLN A 198 -4.28 3.90 14.09
N GLY A 199 -5.47 3.57 14.50
CA GLY A 199 -6.21 4.08 15.65
C GLY A 199 -7.67 4.27 15.33
N SER A 200 -8.56 3.89 16.25
CA SER A 200 -10.01 4.06 16.13
C SER A 200 -10.51 5.37 16.77
N ASN A 201 -9.62 6.06 17.46
CA ASN A 201 -9.85 7.36 18.09
C ASN A 201 -8.50 8.07 18.29
N HIS A 202 -8.54 9.33 18.75
CA HIS A 202 -7.34 10.15 18.93
C HIS A 202 -6.32 9.55 19.92
N THR A 203 -6.79 8.99 21.03
CA THR A 203 -5.91 8.38 22.04
C THR A 203 -5.17 7.17 21.49
N GLU A 204 -5.87 6.30 20.80
CA GLU A 204 -5.25 5.14 20.14
C GLU A 204 -4.31 5.56 19.02
N ALA A 205 -4.69 6.55 18.21
CA ALA A 205 -3.84 7.06 17.13
C ALA A 205 -2.53 7.66 17.67
N ASP A 206 -2.57 8.33 18.82
CA ASP A 206 -1.37 8.86 19.46
C ASP A 206 -0.51 7.75 20.05
N SER A 207 -1.12 6.81 20.80
CA SER A 207 -0.42 5.66 21.35
C SER A 207 0.21 4.77 20.26
N TRP A 208 -0.49 4.57 19.15
CA TRP A 208 0.04 3.84 17.99
C TRP A 208 1.25 4.55 17.39
N TYR A 209 1.14 5.85 17.16
CA TYR A 209 2.24 6.65 16.64
C TYR A 209 3.48 6.56 17.54
N ASP A 210 3.31 6.79 18.84
CA ASP A 210 4.42 6.74 19.81
C ASP A 210 5.11 5.38 19.84
N THR A 211 4.35 4.30 19.61
CA THR A 211 4.89 2.95 19.55
C THR A 211 5.60 2.67 18.22
N MET A 212 5.02 3.10 17.09
CA MET A 212 5.49 2.72 15.75
C MET A 212 6.55 3.66 15.19
N LYS A 213 6.66 4.91 15.67
CA LYS A 213 7.64 5.88 15.17
C LYS A 213 9.09 5.41 15.27
N LYS A 214 9.39 4.51 16.21
CA LYS A 214 10.72 3.93 16.37
C LYS A 214 11.28 3.33 15.06
N PHE A 215 10.42 2.75 14.22
CA PHE A 215 10.84 2.12 12.95
C PHE A 215 11.28 3.10 11.86
N CYS A 216 11.01 4.39 12.04
CA CYS A 216 11.53 5.46 11.19
C CYS A 216 12.74 6.18 11.82
N SER A 217 13.27 5.66 12.93
CA SER A 217 14.40 6.26 13.64
C SER A 217 15.74 5.78 13.07
N ASP A 218 16.73 6.66 13.02
CA ASP A 218 18.12 6.37 12.63
C ASP A 218 18.84 5.36 13.52
N LYS A 219 18.17 4.88 14.58
CA LYS A 219 18.68 3.79 15.44
C LYS A 219 18.71 2.44 14.72
N TYR A 220 17.99 2.32 13.61
CA TYR A 220 17.98 1.11 12.79
C TYR A 220 18.87 1.30 11.56
N ASP A 221 19.58 0.26 11.19
CA ASP A 221 20.42 0.26 9.97
C ASP A 221 19.62 0.51 8.69
N LYS A 222 18.34 0.16 8.70
CA LYS A 222 17.41 0.30 7.57
C LYS A 222 16.04 0.78 8.08
N PRO A 223 15.90 2.03 8.48
CA PRO A 223 14.60 2.54 8.94
C PRO A 223 13.55 2.49 7.82
N PHE A 224 12.28 2.58 8.19
CA PHE A 224 11.22 2.71 7.19
C PHE A 224 11.28 4.07 6.52
N ASP A 225 10.78 4.14 5.28
CA ASP A 225 11.06 5.22 4.34
C ASP A 225 9.96 6.29 4.29
N GLY A 226 8.89 6.13 5.04
CA GLY A 226 7.76 7.06 5.05
C GLY A 226 6.57 6.53 5.84
N TRP A 227 5.41 7.12 5.60
CA TRP A 227 4.22 6.94 6.42
C TRP A 227 3.00 6.55 5.60
N GLY A 228 2.17 5.67 6.17
CA GLY A 228 0.83 5.38 5.68
C GLY A 228 -0.21 5.84 6.71
N MET A 229 -1.19 6.64 6.31
CA MET A 229 -2.25 7.11 7.19
C MET A 229 -3.48 6.22 7.05
N GLY A 230 -3.76 5.42 8.08
CA GLY A 230 -4.91 4.53 8.18
C GLY A 230 -5.80 4.85 9.40
N GLY A 231 -6.90 4.12 9.56
CA GLY A 231 -7.82 4.30 10.68
C GLY A 231 -8.36 5.74 10.79
N GLN A 232 -8.41 6.27 12.01
CA GLN A 232 -8.88 7.64 12.27
C GLN A 232 -7.98 8.71 11.62
N ASN A 233 -6.70 8.41 11.39
CA ASN A 233 -5.78 9.33 10.71
C ASN A 233 -6.20 9.68 9.28
N MET A 234 -7.13 8.96 8.67
CA MET A 234 -7.61 9.23 7.32
C MET A 234 -8.81 10.15 7.23
N CYS A 235 -9.66 10.18 8.25
CA CYS A 235 -10.96 10.83 8.20
C CYS A 235 -11.10 12.03 9.14
N ASP A 236 -10.05 12.33 9.89
CA ASP A 236 -10.01 13.47 10.82
C ASP A 236 -8.89 14.43 10.43
N LEU A 237 -9.27 15.53 9.81
CA LEU A 237 -8.33 16.56 9.35
C LEU A 237 -7.51 17.15 10.49
N HIS A 238 -8.10 17.38 11.66
CA HIS A 238 -7.37 17.91 12.80
C HIS A 238 -6.28 16.96 13.26
N LEU A 239 -6.57 15.65 13.30
CA LEU A 239 -5.60 14.64 13.64
C LEU A 239 -4.47 14.55 12.59
N ILE A 240 -4.81 14.64 11.29
CA ILE A 240 -3.83 14.65 10.21
C ILE A 240 -2.86 15.82 10.35
N LEU A 241 -3.37 17.04 10.51
CA LEU A 241 -2.54 18.24 10.62
C LEU A 241 -1.67 18.19 11.88
N ARG A 242 -2.23 17.78 13.01
CA ARG A 242 -1.48 17.59 14.26
C ARG A 242 -0.35 16.57 14.06
N ARG A 243 -0.64 15.44 13.40
CA ARG A 243 0.35 14.39 13.14
C ARG A 243 1.47 14.90 12.23
N LEU A 244 1.14 15.64 11.19
CA LEU A 244 2.13 16.26 10.30
C LEU A 244 3.06 17.20 11.06
N VAL A 245 2.50 18.09 11.89
CA VAL A 245 3.30 19.01 12.71
C VAL A 245 4.21 18.24 13.67
N THR A 246 3.69 17.17 14.30
CA THR A 246 4.48 16.31 15.19
C THR A 246 5.63 15.64 14.44
N LEU A 247 5.37 15.06 13.27
CA LEU A 247 6.39 14.40 12.44
C LEU A 247 7.50 15.36 12.02
N ILE A 248 7.14 16.58 11.62
CA ILE A 248 8.12 17.62 11.25
C ILE A 248 8.94 18.04 12.47
N HIS A 249 8.27 18.26 13.61
CA HIS A 249 8.94 18.68 14.85
C HIS A 249 9.90 17.61 15.38
N GLU A 250 9.58 16.34 15.22
CA GLU A 250 10.41 15.21 15.65
C GLU A 250 11.48 14.82 14.60
N GLY A 251 11.57 15.52 13.45
CA GLY A 251 12.52 15.21 12.37
C GLY A 251 12.21 13.90 11.64
N LEU A 252 10.97 13.45 11.67
CA LEU A 252 10.50 12.20 11.08
C LEU A 252 9.72 12.40 9.76
N LEU A 253 9.77 13.60 9.22
CA LEU A 253 9.25 13.97 7.91
C LEU A 253 10.16 15.06 7.33
N GLU A 254 11.25 14.66 6.72
CA GLU A 254 12.24 15.55 6.14
C GLU A 254 12.46 15.23 4.67
N LYS A 255 12.83 16.22 3.87
CA LYS A 255 13.11 16.04 2.45
C LYS A 255 14.24 15.03 2.23
N GLY A 256 13.93 13.99 1.49
CA GLY A 256 14.86 12.90 1.18
C GLY A 256 14.93 11.81 2.25
N GLN A 257 14.24 12.00 3.39
CA GLN A 257 14.20 11.04 4.47
C GLN A 257 12.78 11.01 5.06
N HIS A 258 12.10 9.86 4.98
CA HIS A 258 10.71 9.68 5.44
C HIS A 258 9.70 10.66 4.80
N ASP A 259 10.01 11.18 3.63
CA ASP A 259 9.26 12.26 2.97
C ASP A 259 8.04 11.80 2.17
N TRP A 260 7.72 10.51 2.19
CA TRP A 260 6.52 9.97 1.57
C TRP A 260 5.41 9.78 2.61
N MET A 261 4.27 10.34 2.30
CA MET A 261 3.05 10.12 3.09
C MET A 261 1.93 9.62 2.19
N HIS A 262 1.38 8.44 2.51
CA HIS A 262 0.26 7.85 1.80
C HIS A 262 -1.01 7.92 2.66
N PHE A 263 -2.11 8.35 2.07
CA PHE A 263 -3.43 8.38 2.72
C PHE A 263 -4.29 7.25 2.17
N LEU A 264 -4.52 6.22 2.98
CA LEU A 264 -5.24 5.02 2.55
C LEU A 264 -6.73 5.32 2.34
N GLY A 265 -7.32 4.74 1.27
CA GLY A 265 -8.77 4.77 1.03
C GLY A 265 -9.36 6.14 0.68
N THR A 266 -8.54 7.16 0.47
CA THR A 266 -9.02 8.49 0.04
C THR A 266 -9.16 8.54 -1.49
N SER A 267 -10.34 8.92 -1.97
CA SER A 267 -10.62 9.04 -3.41
C SER A 267 -11.48 10.24 -3.78
N LYS A 268 -11.88 11.05 -2.79
CA LYS A 268 -12.70 12.25 -3.02
C LYS A 268 -11.85 13.41 -3.51
N LEU A 269 -12.38 14.19 -4.44
CA LEU A 269 -11.70 15.36 -5.00
C LEU A 269 -11.35 16.42 -3.95
N GLU A 270 -12.20 16.58 -2.94
CA GLU A 270 -11.96 17.49 -1.81
C GLU A 270 -10.66 17.14 -1.07
N TRP A 271 -10.39 15.83 -0.88
CA TRP A 271 -9.13 15.37 -0.31
C TRP A 271 -7.93 15.66 -1.21
N ALA A 272 -8.07 15.56 -2.52
CA ALA A 272 -6.99 15.89 -3.44
C ALA A 272 -6.59 17.37 -3.35
N LEU A 273 -7.56 18.27 -3.23
CA LEU A 273 -7.31 19.70 -3.01
C LEU A 273 -6.62 19.94 -1.67
N LEU A 274 -7.17 19.40 -0.59
CA LEU A 274 -6.63 19.57 0.76
C LEU A 274 -5.19 19.04 0.87
N LEU A 275 -4.94 17.83 0.38
CA LEU A 275 -3.61 17.22 0.43
C LEU A 275 -2.61 17.98 -0.46
N THR A 276 -3.07 18.59 -1.54
CA THR A 276 -2.25 19.47 -2.38
C THR A 276 -1.85 20.74 -1.63
N ASP A 277 -2.77 21.35 -0.90
CA ASP A 277 -2.46 22.55 -0.10
C ASP A 277 -1.52 22.21 1.06
N ILE A 278 -1.72 21.07 1.72
CA ILE A 278 -0.77 20.55 2.72
C ILE A 278 0.60 20.34 2.09
N GLN A 279 0.68 19.65 0.95
CA GLN A 279 1.94 19.39 0.24
C GLN A 279 2.72 20.68 -0.06
N ARG A 280 2.02 21.75 -0.47
CA ARG A 280 2.61 23.06 -0.72
C ARG A 280 3.04 23.78 0.54
N SER A 281 2.35 23.55 1.65
CA SER A 281 2.59 24.24 2.91
C SER A 281 3.76 23.65 3.73
N VAL A 282 4.07 22.36 3.55
CA VAL A 282 5.15 21.66 4.26
C VAL A 282 6.51 21.73 3.53
N ARG A 283 6.59 22.48 2.45
CA ARG A 283 7.79 22.83 1.71
C ARG A 283 8.45 24.09 2.29
#